data_2b919b74bf9d06a6875cccf713a097c0
#
_entry.id   2b919b74bf9d06a6875cccf713a097c0
#
_cell.length_a   1.000
_cell.length_b   1.000
_cell.length_c   1.000
_cell.angle_alpha   90.00
_cell.angle_beta   90.00
_cell.angle_gamma   90.00
#
_symmetry.space_group_name_H-M   'P 1'
#
loop_
_entity.id
_entity.type
_entity.pdbx_description
1 polymer ?
#
loop_
_entity_poly.entity_id
_entity_poly.type
_entity_poly.pdbx_seq_one_letter_code
_entity_poly.pdbx_strand_id
1 'polypeptide(L)'
;MKLAFSTLGVPGLPLDDVLRLATTHGYHGVELRAHPEEPVHPGIGPKERADAAARFGAAGVEVLGVAGYARVAAPADDDGPVIDQVRELVDLAADLGSSYVRVFPGGGDEQSAEEADATAARRLGVAAEYAADRGVRVLLETHDSHRTGAAASRVAGLVGHRNVGVLWDVMHTWLGGEQPSASYAALSPYLGYVQVKDIAGPDDTTPLALGAGVLPLAECVEVLSREGWDGWLCWEYEARWYESAAPLSGLLGAGRELLGRLLNESA
;
A
#
# COMPACT_ATOMS: atom_id res chain seq x y z
N MET A 1 -11.66 2.10 -11.99
CA MET A 1 -10.57 2.13 -10.98
C MET A 1 -9.88 3.50 -10.98
N LYS A 2 -9.50 4.02 -9.80
CA LYS A 2 -8.69 5.24 -9.63
C LYS A 2 -7.19 4.90 -9.67
N LEU A 3 -6.35 5.86 -10.08
CA LEU A 3 -4.90 5.68 -10.16
C LEU A 3 -4.19 6.59 -9.16
N ALA A 4 -3.20 6.01 -8.45
CA ALA A 4 -2.32 6.70 -7.51
C ALA A 4 -0.86 6.30 -7.74
N PHE A 5 0.07 7.02 -7.12
CA PHE A 5 1.46 6.59 -6.97
C PHE A 5 1.92 6.77 -5.52
N SER A 6 2.94 6.00 -5.12
CA SER A 6 3.55 6.09 -3.79
C SER A 6 4.70 7.08 -3.75
N THR A 7 4.79 7.86 -2.66
CA THR A 7 5.94 8.76 -2.42
C THR A 7 7.24 8.01 -2.14
N LEU A 8 7.20 6.68 -1.97
CA LEU A 8 8.39 5.84 -1.92
C LEU A 8 9.29 6.01 -3.16
N GLY A 9 8.68 6.35 -4.31
CA GLY A 9 9.37 6.62 -5.56
C GLY A 9 9.96 8.03 -5.71
N VAL A 10 9.64 8.93 -4.79
CA VAL A 10 10.14 10.32 -4.76
C VAL A 10 10.50 10.73 -3.32
N PRO A 11 11.42 9.99 -2.66
CA PRO A 11 11.70 10.14 -1.24
C PRO A 11 12.14 11.57 -0.89
N GLY A 12 11.55 12.12 0.18
CA GLY A 12 11.86 13.46 0.69
C GLY A 12 11.41 14.62 -0.21
N LEU A 13 10.66 14.36 -1.29
CA LEU A 13 10.19 15.41 -2.19
C LEU A 13 9.19 16.33 -1.44
N PRO A 14 9.34 17.68 -1.51
CA PRO A 14 8.38 18.59 -0.92
C PRO A 14 6.94 18.34 -1.36
N LEU A 15 5.97 18.50 -0.46
CA LEU A 15 4.57 18.18 -0.72
C LEU A 15 3.99 18.89 -1.97
N ASP A 16 4.35 20.17 -2.19
CA ASP A 16 3.89 20.91 -3.38
C ASP A 16 4.41 20.28 -4.68
N ASP A 17 5.60 19.70 -4.67
CA ASP A 17 6.17 19.02 -5.82
C ASP A 17 5.50 17.66 -6.05
N VAL A 18 5.16 16.93 -4.99
CA VAL A 18 4.36 15.70 -5.07
C VAL A 18 3.00 15.98 -5.69
N LEU A 19 2.30 17.03 -5.21
CA LEU A 19 0.99 17.44 -5.73
C LEU A 19 1.07 17.88 -7.20
N ARG A 20 2.14 18.62 -7.55
CA ARG A 20 2.38 19.01 -8.95
C ARG A 20 2.60 17.79 -9.84
N LEU A 21 3.34 16.78 -9.40
CA LEU A 21 3.50 15.52 -10.14
C LEU A 21 2.16 14.82 -10.34
N ALA A 22 1.35 14.69 -9.28
CA ALA A 22 0.03 14.05 -9.36
C ALA A 22 -0.87 14.76 -10.35
N THR A 23 -1.02 16.09 -10.23
CA THR A 23 -1.90 16.88 -11.10
C THR A 23 -1.41 16.94 -12.55
N THR A 24 -0.09 17.11 -12.79
CA THR A 24 0.48 17.18 -14.14
C THR A 24 0.27 15.88 -14.92
N HIS A 25 0.37 14.73 -14.25
CA HIS A 25 0.23 13.43 -14.89
C HIS A 25 -1.16 12.80 -14.74
N GLY A 26 -2.12 13.49 -14.11
CA GLY A 26 -3.51 13.06 -14.00
C GLY A 26 -3.72 11.86 -13.08
N TYR A 27 -2.92 11.72 -12.02
CA TYR A 27 -3.19 10.78 -10.93
C TYR A 27 -4.27 11.34 -10.01
N HIS A 28 -5.15 10.46 -9.55
CA HIS A 28 -6.28 10.83 -8.69
C HIS A 28 -5.87 10.94 -7.21
N GLY A 29 -4.80 10.25 -6.83
CA GLY A 29 -4.34 10.22 -5.44
C GLY A 29 -2.87 9.87 -5.29
N VAL A 30 -2.41 9.92 -4.04
CA VAL A 30 -1.04 9.62 -3.62
C VAL A 30 -1.09 8.75 -2.37
N GLU A 31 -0.26 7.71 -2.35
CA GLU A 31 0.07 6.97 -1.14
C GLU A 31 1.28 7.65 -0.48
N LEU A 32 1.15 7.99 0.80
CA LEU A 32 2.20 8.66 1.55
C LEU A 32 3.05 7.65 2.35
N ARG A 33 4.32 7.56 2.05
CA ARG A 33 5.29 6.86 2.90
C ARG A 33 5.40 7.60 4.25
N ALA A 34 5.05 6.93 5.34
CA ALA A 34 5.06 7.51 6.68
C ALA A 34 6.39 7.22 7.39
N HIS A 35 7.42 7.98 7.05
CA HIS A 35 8.76 7.86 7.64
C HIS A 35 9.29 9.25 8.02
N PRO A 36 10.08 9.41 9.10
CA PRO A 36 10.62 10.71 9.52
C PRO A 36 11.42 11.50 8.48
N GLU A 37 11.90 10.83 7.43
CA GLU A 37 12.57 11.47 6.28
C GLU A 37 11.60 12.17 5.32
N GLU A 38 10.29 11.91 5.44
CA GLU A 38 9.27 12.46 4.55
C GLU A 38 8.65 13.74 5.13
N PRO A 39 8.15 14.65 4.27
CA PRO A 39 7.47 15.87 4.75
C PRO A 39 6.23 15.59 5.60
N VAL A 40 5.56 14.45 5.38
CA VAL A 40 4.35 14.04 6.11
C VAL A 40 4.62 12.71 6.80
N HIS A 41 4.64 12.72 8.13
CA HIS A 41 4.92 11.55 8.96
C HIS A 41 4.23 11.68 10.34
N PRO A 42 4.11 10.61 11.13
CA PRO A 42 3.40 10.64 12.43
C PRO A 42 3.90 11.72 13.40
N GLY A 43 5.18 12.08 13.34
CA GLY A 43 5.80 13.07 14.24
C GLY A 43 5.50 14.54 13.94
N ILE A 44 4.81 14.88 12.83
CA ILE A 44 4.41 16.27 12.57
C ILE A 44 3.20 16.68 13.43
N GLY A 45 3.15 17.97 13.77
CA GLY A 45 2.11 18.52 14.63
C GLY A 45 0.74 18.65 13.95
N PRO A 46 -0.34 18.87 14.75
CA PRO A 46 -1.71 18.98 14.21
C PRO A 46 -1.87 20.10 13.17
N LYS A 47 -1.15 21.21 13.32
CA LYS A 47 -1.19 22.31 12.35
C LYS A 47 -0.59 21.90 11.00
N GLU A 48 0.51 21.17 11.01
CA GLU A 48 1.18 20.68 9.80
C GLU A 48 0.34 19.64 9.10
N ARG A 49 -0.33 18.75 9.84
CA ARG A 49 -1.28 17.77 9.29
C ARG A 49 -2.46 18.47 8.63
N ALA A 50 -3.06 19.46 9.29
CA ALA A 50 -4.16 20.25 8.73
C ALA A 50 -3.74 21.03 7.47
N ASP A 51 -2.52 21.60 7.43
CA ASP A 51 -1.98 22.26 6.25
C ASP A 51 -1.78 21.27 5.10
N ALA A 52 -1.22 20.09 5.36
CA ALA A 52 -1.07 19.05 4.35
C ALA A 52 -2.43 18.63 3.78
N ALA A 53 -3.43 18.34 4.64
CA ALA A 53 -4.79 17.98 4.20
C ALA A 53 -5.42 19.09 3.34
N ALA A 54 -5.26 20.35 3.73
CA ALA A 54 -5.76 21.50 2.96
C ALA A 54 -5.11 21.61 1.57
N ARG A 55 -3.80 21.35 1.46
CA ARG A 55 -3.08 21.34 0.17
C ARG A 55 -3.56 20.22 -0.75
N PHE A 56 -3.74 19.01 -0.23
CA PHE A 56 -4.33 17.89 -0.99
C PHE A 56 -5.72 18.24 -1.50
N GLY A 57 -6.60 18.78 -0.63
CA GLY A 57 -7.93 19.22 -1.00
C GLY A 57 -7.92 20.33 -2.06
N ALA A 58 -7.04 21.32 -1.93
CA ALA A 58 -6.91 22.40 -2.92
C ALA A 58 -6.41 21.92 -4.29
N ALA A 59 -5.56 20.90 -4.31
CA ALA A 59 -5.06 20.29 -5.54
C ALA A 59 -6.06 19.31 -6.18
N GLY A 60 -7.13 18.90 -5.49
CA GLY A 60 -8.05 17.86 -5.94
C GLY A 60 -7.41 16.49 -6.01
N VAL A 61 -6.38 16.23 -5.20
CA VAL A 61 -5.65 14.96 -5.10
C VAL A 61 -6.01 14.29 -3.79
N GLU A 62 -6.40 13.01 -3.84
CA GLU A 62 -6.76 12.26 -2.62
C GLU A 62 -5.51 11.69 -1.94
N VAL A 63 -5.49 11.65 -0.61
CA VAL A 63 -4.53 10.83 0.14
C VAL A 63 -5.10 9.41 0.17
N LEU A 64 -4.57 8.54 -0.70
CA LEU A 64 -5.03 7.14 -0.79
C LEU A 64 -4.81 6.39 0.51
N GLY A 65 -3.59 6.44 1.01
CA GLY A 65 -3.16 5.68 2.18
C GLY A 65 -1.92 6.27 2.83
N VAL A 66 -1.75 5.90 4.10
CA VAL A 66 -0.53 6.16 4.88
C VAL A 66 0.23 4.85 5.02
N ALA A 67 1.34 4.73 4.29
CA ALA A 67 2.16 3.52 4.26
C ALA A 67 3.19 3.53 5.40
N GLY A 68 2.87 2.87 6.51
CA GLY A 68 3.70 2.78 7.71
C GLY A 68 4.63 1.57 7.73
N TYR A 69 5.48 1.50 8.76
CA TYR A 69 6.48 0.45 8.93
C TYR A 69 6.21 -0.48 10.13
N ALA A 70 5.01 -0.41 10.72
CA ALA A 70 4.60 -1.32 11.79
C ALA A 70 4.59 -2.77 11.30
N ARG A 71 5.24 -3.67 12.03
CA ARG A 71 5.40 -5.10 11.71
C ARG A 71 4.52 -5.91 12.66
N VAL A 72 3.27 -6.17 12.23
CA VAL A 72 2.23 -6.68 13.12
C VAL A 72 2.39 -8.16 13.50
N ALA A 73 3.12 -8.97 12.73
CA ALA A 73 3.42 -10.36 13.06
C ALA A 73 4.80 -10.54 13.72
N ALA A 74 5.62 -9.48 13.82
CA ALA A 74 6.97 -9.59 14.37
C ALA A 74 6.95 -10.14 15.80
N PRO A 75 7.84 -11.09 16.15
CA PRO A 75 8.00 -11.56 17.51
C PRO A 75 8.32 -10.40 18.46
N ALA A 76 7.64 -10.33 19.60
CA ALA A 76 7.90 -9.36 20.64
C ALA A 76 7.30 -9.84 21.97
N ASP A 77 7.92 -9.49 23.08
CA ASP A 77 7.42 -9.81 24.43
C ASP A 77 6.20 -8.96 24.82
N ASP A 78 6.05 -7.78 24.19
CA ASP A 78 4.95 -6.83 24.43
C ASP A 78 4.36 -6.35 23.09
N ASP A 79 3.04 -6.41 22.99
CA ASP A 79 2.29 -5.92 21.81
C ASP A 79 2.14 -4.39 21.78
N GLY A 80 2.23 -3.73 22.94
CA GLY A 80 1.95 -2.31 23.12
C GLY A 80 2.67 -1.42 22.12
N PRO A 81 3.99 -1.51 21.97
CA PRO A 81 4.73 -0.65 21.04
C PRO A 81 4.29 -0.74 19.59
N VAL A 82 3.95 -1.95 19.11
CA VAL A 82 3.46 -2.15 17.74
C VAL A 82 2.04 -1.59 17.57
N ILE A 83 1.17 -1.83 18.55
CA ILE A 83 -0.20 -1.29 18.55
C ILE A 83 -0.18 0.24 18.57
N ASP A 84 0.67 0.84 19.40
CA ASP A 84 0.78 2.30 19.49
C ASP A 84 1.32 2.90 18.20
N GLN A 85 2.29 2.26 17.54
CA GLN A 85 2.74 2.67 16.22
C GLN A 85 1.61 2.64 15.17
N VAL A 86 0.76 1.60 15.19
CA VAL A 86 -0.40 1.54 14.29
C VAL A 86 -1.40 2.65 14.59
N ARG A 87 -1.65 2.96 15.88
CA ARG A 87 -2.53 4.06 16.28
C ARG A 87 -2.05 5.42 15.79
N GLU A 88 -0.74 5.69 15.91
CA GLU A 88 -0.14 6.92 15.40
C GLU A 88 -0.33 7.07 13.88
N LEU A 89 -0.22 5.98 13.13
CA LEU A 89 -0.49 5.95 11.69
C LEU A 89 -1.97 6.18 11.38
N VAL A 90 -2.87 5.60 12.18
CA VAL A 90 -4.33 5.79 12.05
C VAL A 90 -4.71 7.25 12.34
N ASP A 91 -4.13 7.87 13.37
CA ASP A 91 -4.37 9.28 13.66
C ASP A 91 -3.90 10.18 12.51
N LEU A 92 -2.70 9.93 11.96
CA LEU A 92 -2.21 10.66 10.80
C LEU A 92 -3.13 10.48 9.58
N ALA A 93 -3.56 9.26 9.30
CA ALA A 93 -4.46 8.97 8.19
C ALA A 93 -5.80 9.71 8.34
N ALA A 94 -6.40 9.67 9.53
CA ALA A 94 -7.64 10.37 9.83
C ALA A 94 -7.51 11.89 9.66
N ASP A 95 -6.42 12.49 10.19
CA ASP A 95 -6.16 13.93 10.07
C ASP A 95 -5.96 14.38 8.62
N LEU A 96 -5.46 13.48 7.76
CA LEU A 96 -5.27 13.73 6.33
C LEU A 96 -6.51 13.40 5.47
N GLY A 97 -7.56 12.84 6.06
CA GLY A 97 -8.73 12.37 5.32
C GLY A 97 -8.48 11.11 4.49
N SER A 98 -7.45 10.33 4.83
CA SER A 98 -7.13 9.07 4.18
C SER A 98 -7.97 7.92 4.73
N SER A 99 -8.38 7.01 3.83
CA SER A 99 -9.17 5.83 4.22
C SER A 99 -8.32 4.64 4.68
N TYR A 100 -7.01 4.64 4.42
CA TYR A 100 -6.17 3.47 4.62
C TYR A 100 -4.87 3.76 5.36
N VAL A 101 -4.48 2.79 6.18
CA VAL A 101 -3.13 2.66 6.74
C VAL A 101 -2.56 1.32 6.28
N ARG A 102 -1.36 1.29 5.76
CA ARG A 102 -0.65 0.06 5.44
C ARG A 102 0.29 -0.33 6.58
N VAL A 103 0.31 -1.61 6.91
CA VAL A 103 1.25 -2.24 7.83
C VAL A 103 1.89 -3.47 7.20
N PHE A 104 3.11 -3.81 7.64
CA PHE A 104 3.80 -5.03 7.24
C PHE A 104 3.46 -6.21 8.16
N PRO A 105 3.50 -7.46 7.66
CA PRO A 105 3.49 -8.64 8.51
C PRO A 105 4.79 -8.74 9.34
N GLY A 106 5.92 -8.94 8.71
CA GLY A 106 7.24 -8.96 9.35
C GLY A 106 7.44 -10.08 10.36
N GLY A 107 6.84 -11.27 10.15
CA GLY A 107 7.06 -12.45 10.98
C GLY A 107 8.53 -12.90 10.99
N GLY A 108 8.98 -13.48 12.09
CA GLY A 108 10.35 -13.97 12.26
C GLY A 108 10.57 -15.35 11.62
N ASP A 109 11.82 -15.65 11.26
CA ASP A 109 12.20 -16.90 10.58
C ASP A 109 11.98 -18.17 11.44
N GLU A 110 12.04 -18.04 12.77
CA GLU A 110 11.82 -19.14 13.72
C GLU A 110 10.36 -19.29 14.15
N GLN A 111 9.48 -18.39 13.69
CA GLN A 111 8.06 -18.37 14.04
C GLN A 111 7.28 -19.25 13.07
N SER A 112 6.41 -20.11 13.59
CA SER A 112 5.49 -20.86 12.72
C SER A 112 4.48 -19.91 12.05
N ALA A 113 3.90 -20.34 10.94
CA ALA A 113 2.87 -19.56 10.25
C ALA A 113 1.66 -19.28 11.15
N GLU A 114 1.24 -20.27 11.95
CA GLU A 114 0.14 -20.16 12.91
C GLU A 114 0.44 -19.15 14.01
N GLU A 115 1.67 -19.11 14.53
CA GLU A 115 2.09 -18.12 15.54
C GLU A 115 2.14 -16.72 14.97
N ALA A 116 2.65 -16.56 13.74
CA ALA A 116 2.68 -15.29 13.02
C ALA A 116 1.26 -14.78 12.74
N ASP A 117 0.39 -15.64 12.21
CA ASP A 117 -1.03 -15.34 11.95
C ASP A 117 -1.73 -14.90 13.25
N ALA A 118 -1.56 -15.64 14.35
CA ALA A 118 -2.19 -15.35 15.64
C ALA A 118 -1.69 -14.03 16.24
N THR A 119 -0.39 -13.75 16.12
CA THR A 119 0.21 -12.50 16.61
C THR A 119 -0.30 -11.30 15.80
N ALA A 120 -0.31 -11.39 14.48
CA ALA A 120 -0.84 -10.34 13.61
C ALA A 120 -2.33 -10.11 13.88
N ALA A 121 -3.13 -11.17 13.96
CA ALA A 121 -4.57 -11.06 14.18
C ALA A 121 -4.91 -10.42 15.54
N ARG A 122 -4.19 -10.77 16.60
CA ARG A 122 -4.36 -10.18 17.92
C ARG A 122 -4.10 -8.68 17.92
N ARG A 123 -2.96 -8.23 17.35
CA ARG A 123 -2.58 -6.81 17.27
C ARG A 123 -3.50 -6.01 16.37
N LEU A 124 -3.83 -6.57 15.20
CA LEU A 124 -4.77 -5.94 14.25
C LEU A 124 -6.18 -5.85 14.82
N GLY A 125 -6.63 -6.85 15.61
CA GLY A 125 -7.92 -6.80 16.29
C GLY A 125 -8.04 -5.59 17.24
N VAL A 126 -6.99 -5.34 18.04
CA VAL A 126 -6.95 -4.15 18.92
C VAL A 126 -6.89 -2.85 18.11
N ALA A 127 -6.10 -2.83 17.03
CA ALA A 127 -5.99 -1.65 16.18
C ALA A 127 -7.28 -1.37 15.39
N ALA A 128 -8.05 -2.40 15.04
CA ALA A 128 -9.29 -2.29 14.29
C ALA A 128 -10.39 -1.47 15.01
N GLU A 129 -10.55 -1.68 16.30
CA GLU A 129 -11.49 -0.91 17.13
C GLU A 129 -11.13 0.57 17.13
N TYR A 130 -9.83 0.87 17.32
CA TYR A 130 -9.33 2.24 17.29
C TYR A 130 -9.50 2.90 15.91
N ALA A 131 -9.25 2.16 14.85
CA ALA A 131 -9.39 2.62 13.48
C ALA A 131 -10.86 2.84 13.07
N ALA A 132 -11.78 2.03 13.62
CA ALA A 132 -13.21 2.16 13.36
C ALA A 132 -13.76 3.51 13.80
N ASP A 133 -13.37 4.00 14.99
CA ASP A 133 -13.78 5.30 15.52
C ASP A 133 -13.30 6.47 14.67
N ARG A 134 -12.31 6.24 13.81
CA ARG A 134 -11.67 7.24 12.92
C ARG A 134 -12.03 7.08 11.44
N GLY A 135 -12.84 6.08 11.11
CA GLY A 135 -13.21 5.81 9.72
C GLY A 135 -12.07 5.28 8.83
N VAL A 136 -11.00 4.76 9.44
CA VAL A 136 -9.80 4.24 8.75
C VAL A 136 -9.83 2.71 8.71
N ARG A 137 -9.33 2.11 7.62
CA ARG A 137 -9.03 0.66 7.54
C ARG A 137 -7.53 0.43 7.63
N VAL A 138 -7.12 -0.51 8.47
CA VAL A 138 -5.73 -0.99 8.54
C VAL A 138 -5.58 -2.16 7.57
N LEU A 139 -4.66 -2.03 6.64
CA LEU A 139 -4.40 -3.02 5.60
C LEU A 139 -3.07 -3.74 5.86
N LEU A 140 -3.15 -5.06 5.98
CA LEU A 140 -1.98 -5.93 5.97
C LEU A 140 -1.50 -6.07 4.53
N GLU A 141 -0.26 -5.69 4.25
CA GLU A 141 0.31 -5.89 2.92
C GLU A 141 0.68 -7.36 2.69
N THR A 142 0.47 -7.86 1.47
CA THR A 142 1.08 -9.11 1.01
C THR A 142 2.59 -8.92 0.88
N HIS A 143 3.34 -9.21 1.94
CA HIS A 143 4.76 -8.94 2.08
C HIS A 143 5.44 -9.95 3.02
N ASP A 144 6.76 -10.01 3.06
CA ASP A 144 7.57 -10.81 3.99
C ASP A 144 7.02 -12.24 4.23
N SER A 145 6.68 -12.53 5.50
CA SER A 145 6.13 -13.82 5.95
C SER A 145 4.73 -14.11 5.40
N HIS A 146 3.99 -13.10 4.93
CA HIS A 146 2.62 -13.24 4.40
C HIS A 146 2.53 -12.75 2.95
N ARG A 147 3.54 -13.08 2.13
CA ARG A 147 3.65 -12.61 0.74
C ARG A 147 2.58 -13.16 -0.22
N THR A 148 1.80 -14.17 0.17
CA THR A 148 0.73 -14.74 -0.65
C THR A 148 -0.65 -14.22 -0.26
N GLY A 149 -1.57 -14.18 -1.22
CA GLY A 149 -2.96 -13.80 -0.96
C GLY A 149 -3.61 -14.72 0.08
N ALA A 150 -3.33 -16.01 0.01
CA ALA A 150 -3.83 -16.98 0.98
C ALA A 150 -3.32 -16.70 2.41
N ALA A 151 -2.05 -16.32 2.59
CA ALA A 151 -1.49 -16.03 3.90
C ALA A 151 -2.09 -14.75 4.51
N ALA A 152 -2.13 -13.65 3.74
CA ALA A 152 -2.69 -12.39 4.20
C ALA A 152 -4.20 -12.49 4.51
N SER A 153 -4.95 -13.25 3.69
CA SER A 153 -6.38 -13.48 3.89
C SER A 153 -6.69 -14.26 5.16
N ARG A 154 -5.84 -15.25 5.54
CA ARG A 154 -6.03 -15.97 6.82
C ARG A 154 -6.00 -15.02 8.00
N VAL A 155 -5.03 -14.08 8.04
CA VAL A 155 -4.95 -13.08 9.11
C VAL A 155 -6.18 -12.20 9.13
N ALA A 156 -6.59 -11.64 7.98
CA ALA A 156 -7.78 -10.80 7.90
C ALA A 156 -9.06 -11.56 8.32
N GLY A 157 -9.18 -12.84 7.96
CA GLY A 157 -10.26 -13.72 8.38
C GLY A 157 -10.26 -14.01 9.88
N LEU A 158 -9.08 -14.21 10.49
CA LEU A 158 -8.95 -14.41 11.94
C LEU A 158 -9.35 -13.16 12.73
N VAL A 159 -9.02 -11.97 12.23
CA VAL A 159 -9.46 -10.70 12.83
C VAL A 159 -10.97 -10.54 12.73
N GLY A 160 -11.55 -10.82 11.56
CA GLY A 160 -13.00 -10.76 11.35
C GLY A 160 -13.61 -9.36 11.53
N HIS A 161 -12.82 -8.30 11.38
CA HIS A 161 -13.29 -6.92 11.60
C HIS A 161 -13.23 -6.10 10.29
N ARG A 162 -14.31 -5.37 9.98
CA ARG A 162 -14.45 -4.59 8.73
C ARG A 162 -13.37 -3.53 8.52
N ASN A 163 -12.78 -3.00 9.59
CA ASN A 163 -11.71 -2.00 9.54
C ASN A 163 -10.31 -2.62 9.44
N VAL A 164 -10.22 -3.95 9.23
CA VAL A 164 -9.00 -4.62 8.80
C VAL A 164 -9.22 -5.18 7.40
N GLY A 165 -8.21 -5.10 6.57
CA GLY A 165 -8.22 -5.63 5.22
C GLY A 165 -6.82 -5.98 4.76
N VAL A 166 -6.67 -6.14 3.45
CA VAL A 166 -5.40 -6.47 2.82
C VAL A 166 -5.07 -5.46 1.72
N LEU A 167 -3.81 -5.08 1.65
CA LEU A 167 -3.21 -4.45 0.50
C LEU A 167 -2.56 -5.54 -0.34
N TRP A 168 -2.97 -5.63 -1.60
CA TRP A 168 -2.37 -6.56 -2.54
C TRP A 168 -1.18 -5.91 -3.25
N ASP A 169 0.03 -6.29 -2.87
CA ASP A 169 1.22 -6.04 -3.68
C ASP A 169 1.40 -7.17 -4.69
N VAL A 170 1.29 -6.83 -5.97
CA VAL A 170 1.34 -7.79 -7.08
C VAL A 170 2.70 -8.47 -7.18
N MET A 171 3.80 -7.75 -6.91
CA MET A 171 5.15 -8.31 -6.97
C MET A 171 5.33 -9.40 -5.91
N HIS A 172 4.91 -9.15 -4.68
CA HIS A 172 5.12 -10.11 -3.60
C HIS A 172 4.31 -11.40 -3.78
N THR A 173 3.06 -11.31 -4.25
CA THR A 173 2.27 -12.50 -4.56
C THR A 173 2.84 -13.28 -5.74
N TRP A 174 3.34 -12.58 -6.78
CA TRP A 174 4.03 -13.20 -7.91
C TRP A 174 5.34 -13.90 -7.47
N LEU A 175 6.17 -13.25 -6.64
CA LEU A 175 7.35 -13.86 -6.03
C LEU A 175 6.99 -15.04 -5.10
N GLY A 176 5.79 -15.04 -4.53
CA GLY A 176 5.20 -16.14 -3.77
C GLY A 176 4.68 -17.29 -4.64
N GLY A 177 4.76 -17.17 -5.98
CA GLY A 177 4.34 -18.20 -6.94
C GLY A 177 2.84 -18.20 -7.24
N GLU A 178 2.10 -17.18 -6.82
CA GLU A 178 0.66 -17.07 -7.11
C GLU A 178 0.39 -16.38 -8.46
N GLN A 179 -0.63 -16.87 -9.16
CA GLN A 179 -1.19 -16.20 -10.34
C GLN A 179 -2.17 -15.10 -9.90
N PRO A 180 -2.34 -14.01 -10.67
CA PRO A 180 -3.23 -12.90 -10.31
C PRO A 180 -4.66 -13.33 -9.95
N SER A 181 -5.23 -14.28 -10.66
CA SER A 181 -6.57 -14.81 -10.40
C SER A 181 -6.68 -15.55 -9.06
N ALA A 182 -5.62 -16.28 -8.65
CA ALA A 182 -5.57 -16.97 -7.38
C ALA A 182 -5.43 -15.98 -6.22
N SER A 183 -4.53 -14.99 -6.37
CA SER A 183 -4.37 -13.92 -5.38
C SER A 183 -5.67 -13.13 -5.20
N TYR A 184 -6.31 -12.70 -6.30
CA TYR A 184 -7.58 -11.98 -6.22
C TYR A 184 -8.68 -12.81 -5.55
N ALA A 185 -8.84 -14.07 -5.92
CA ALA A 185 -9.85 -14.96 -5.32
C ALA A 185 -9.70 -15.07 -3.80
N ALA A 186 -8.45 -15.11 -3.30
CA ALA A 186 -8.17 -15.15 -1.87
C ALA A 186 -8.40 -13.80 -1.19
N LEU A 187 -8.02 -12.70 -1.85
CA LEU A 187 -7.97 -11.35 -1.27
C LEU A 187 -9.29 -10.58 -1.39
N SER A 188 -10.13 -10.86 -2.40
CA SER A 188 -11.30 -10.06 -2.75
C SER A 188 -12.24 -9.71 -1.57
N PRO A 189 -12.47 -10.60 -0.55
CA PRO A 189 -13.32 -10.24 0.58
C PRO A 189 -12.72 -9.16 1.50
N TYR A 190 -11.40 -8.96 1.44
CA TYR A 190 -10.65 -8.11 2.35
C TYR A 190 -9.93 -6.96 1.65
N LEU A 191 -9.94 -6.92 0.32
CA LEU A 191 -9.12 -6.02 -0.50
C LEU A 191 -9.43 -4.55 -0.20
N GLY A 192 -8.38 -3.78 0.07
CA GLY A 192 -8.43 -2.33 0.22
C GLY A 192 -8.01 -1.63 -1.07
N TYR A 193 -6.75 -1.83 -1.48
CA TYR A 193 -6.22 -1.36 -2.77
C TYR A 193 -5.10 -2.27 -3.25
N VAL A 194 -4.64 -2.04 -4.48
CA VAL A 194 -3.62 -2.83 -5.15
C VAL A 194 -2.40 -1.98 -5.43
N GLN A 195 -1.22 -2.45 -5.03
CA GLN A 195 0.05 -1.89 -5.48
C GLN A 195 0.54 -2.63 -6.72
N VAL A 196 0.89 -1.86 -7.74
CA VAL A 196 1.49 -2.32 -8.98
C VAL A 196 2.89 -1.74 -9.12
N LYS A 197 3.79 -2.52 -9.66
CA LYS A 197 5.18 -2.15 -9.94
C LYS A 197 5.71 -3.01 -11.07
N ASP A 198 6.96 -2.81 -11.51
CA ASP A 198 7.60 -3.71 -12.45
C ASP A 198 9.07 -3.89 -12.12
N ILE A 199 9.59 -5.08 -12.39
CA ILE A 199 10.95 -5.52 -12.08
C ILE A 199 11.49 -6.39 -13.21
N ALA A 200 12.84 -6.55 -13.28
CA ALA A 200 13.46 -7.36 -14.31
C ALA A 200 13.26 -8.88 -14.12
N GLY A 201 13.11 -9.34 -12.87
CA GLY A 201 12.94 -10.75 -12.54
C GLY A 201 13.00 -11.02 -11.03
N PRO A 202 12.82 -12.27 -10.61
CA PRO A 202 12.78 -12.61 -9.18
C PRO A 202 14.13 -12.40 -8.45
N ASP A 203 15.23 -12.42 -9.20
CA ASP A 203 16.58 -12.22 -8.66
C ASP A 203 17.05 -10.76 -8.77
N ASP A 204 16.27 -9.90 -9.44
CA ASP A 204 16.55 -8.47 -9.59
C ASP A 204 15.25 -7.68 -9.47
N THR A 205 15.01 -7.17 -8.27
CA THR A 205 13.83 -6.36 -7.94
C THR A 205 14.06 -4.85 -8.09
N THR A 206 15.13 -4.43 -8.78
CA THR A 206 15.33 -3.03 -9.16
C THR A 206 14.09 -2.54 -9.91
N PRO A 207 13.47 -1.42 -9.46
CA PRO A 207 12.22 -0.97 -10.03
C PRO A 207 12.41 -0.47 -11.47
N LEU A 208 11.53 -0.93 -12.35
CA LEU A 208 11.46 -0.53 -13.76
C LEU A 208 10.21 0.32 -14.04
N ALA A 209 10.20 1.01 -15.17
CA ALA A 209 8.98 1.61 -15.68
C ALA A 209 7.90 0.51 -15.86
N LEU A 210 6.64 0.83 -15.59
CA LEU A 210 5.56 -0.12 -15.80
C LEU A 210 5.53 -0.62 -17.26
N GLY A 211 5.45 -1.93 -17.42
CA GLY A 211 5.47 -2.61 -18.72
C GLY A 211 6.87 -2.86 -19.30
N ALA A 212 7.93 -2.50 -18.56
CA ALA A 212 9.31 -2.78 -18.98
C ALA A 212 9.88 -4.05 -18.33
N GLY A 213 9.17 -4.67 -17.43
CA GLY A 213 9.59 -5.86 -16.68
C GLY A 213 8.76 -7.10 -16.97
N VAL A 214 8.69 -7.96 -15.97
CA VAL A 214 8.10 -9.30 -16.10
C VAL A 214 6.80 -9.51 -15.31
N LEU A 215 6.38 -8.52 -14.49
CA LEU A 215 5.19 -8.69 -13.68
C LEU A 215 3.91 -8.73 -14.53
N PRO A 216 2.92 -9.57 -14.18
CA PRO A 216 1.72 -9.81 -14.99
C PRO A 216 0.68 -8.69 -14.83
N LEU A 217 1.07 -7.44 -15.12
CA LEU A 217 0.22 -6.25 -14.91
C LEU A 217 -1.08 -6.32 -15.71
N ALA A 218 -1.02 -6.76 -16.96
CA ALA A 218 -2.21 -6.89 -17.81
C ALA A 218 -3.20 -7.90 -17.23
N GLU A 219 -2.72 -9.08 -16.79
CA GLU A 219 -3.58 -10.10 -16.16
C GLU A 219 -4.19 -9.61 -14.83
N CYS A 220 -3.41 -8.84 -14.05
CA CYS A 220 -3.94 -8.25 -12.80
C CYS A 220 -5.09 -7.28 -13.09
N VAL A 221 -4.90 -6.37 -14.05
CA VAL A 221 -5.94 -5.40 -14.42
C VAL A 221 -7.15 -6.10 -15.02
N GLU A 222 -6.95 -7.12 -15.87
CA GLU A 222 -8.02 -7.92 -16.46
C GLU A 222 -8.85 -8.62 -15.36
N VAL A 223 -8.21 -9.27 -14.39
CA VAL A 223 -8.91 -9.93 -13.29
C VAL A 223 -9.74 -8.93 -12.49
N LEU A 224 -9.16 -7.81 -12.09
CA LEU A 224 -9.84 -6.77 -11.32
C LEU A 224 -11.06 -6.21 -12.08
N SER A 225 -10.91 -5.94 -13.39
CA SER A 225 -11.98 -5.41 -14.23
C SER A 225 -13.10 -6.42 -14.44
N ARG A 226 -12.77 -7.67 -14.78
CA ARG A 226 -13.73 -8.75 -14.99
C ARG A 226 -14.58 -9.02 -13.74
N GLU A 227 -13.97 -8.95 -12.55
CA GLU A 227 -14.67 -9.14 -11.29
C GLU A 227 -15.38 -7.88 -10.77
N GLY A 228 -15.37 -6.79 -11.55
CA GLY A 228 -16.07 -5.55 -11.23
C GLY A 228 -15.46 -4.75 -10.06
N TRP A 229 -14.20 -5.01 -9.73
CA TRP A 229 -13.54 -4.23 -8.68
C TRP A 229 -13.17 -2.83 -9.21
N ASP A 230 -13.53 -1.80 -8.46
CA ASP A 230 -13.38 -0.42 -8.91
C ASP A 230 -12.55 0.47 -7.94
N GLY A 231 -11.73 -0.14 -7.10
CA GLY A 231 -10.88 0.56 -6.15
C GLY A 231 -9.67 1.27 -6.76
N TRP A 232 -8.52 1.18 -6.10
CA TRP A 232 -7.30 1.92 -6.44
C TRP A 232 -6.18 1.02 -6.94
N LEU A 233 -5.56 1.41 -8.06
CA LEU A 233 -4.25 0.94 -8.49
C LEU A 233 -3.21 1.99 -8.09
N CYS A 234 -2.28 1.64 -7.21
CA CYS A 234 -1.20 2.49 -6.76
C CYS A 234 0.12 2.02 -7.35
N TRP A 235 0.78 2.86 -8.13
CA TRP A 235 2.14 2.56 -8.58
C TRP A 235 3.13 2.77 -7.44
N GLU A 236 3.64 1.68 -6.86
CA GLU A 236 4.70 1.70 -5.88
C GLU A 236 6.05 1.49 -6.57
N TYR A 237 6.78 2.59 -6.77
CA TYR A 237 8.11 2.59 -7.37
C TYR A 237 9.16 2.72 -6.27
N GLU A 238 9.94 1.68 -6.04
CA GLU A 238 10.81 1.55 -4.85
C GLU A 238 12.17 2.27 -4.97
N ALA A 239 12.22 3.44 -5.63
CA ALA A 239 13.46 4.19 -5.84
C ALA A 239 14.24 4.49 -4.55
N ARG A 240 13.55 4.56 -3.40
CA ARG A 240 14.20 4.77 -2.09
C ARG A 240 15.29 3.76 -1.78
N TRP A 241 15.17 2.54 -2.28
CA TRP A 241 16.07 1.43 -1.99
C TRP A 241 17.11 1.18 -3.10
N TYR A 242 16.99 1.87 -4.24
CA TYR A 242 17.80 1.62 -5.43
C TYR A 242 18.34 2.93 -6.02
N GLU A 243 19.58 3.28 -5.68
CA GLU A 243 20.23 4.51 -6.19
C GLU A 243 20.36 4.58 -7.71
N SER A 244 20.42 3.42 -8.38
CA SER A 244 20.51 3.32 -9.84
C SER A 244 19.15 3.42 -10.55
N ALA A 245 18.04 3.45 -9.81
CA ALA A 245 16.71 3.53 -10.40
C ALA A 245 16.51 4.87 -11.12
N ALA A 246 15.85 4.83 -12.28
CA ALA A 246 15.49 6.04 -13.00
C ALA A 246 14.55 6.93 -12.16
N PRO A 247 14.62 8.25 -12.22
CA PRO A 247 13.72 9.13 -11.46
C PRO A 247 12.25 8.89 -11.83
N LEU A 248 11.41 8.58 -10.84
CA LEU A 248 9.98 8.31 -11.06
C LEU A 248 9.28 9.49 -11.74
N SER A 249 9.68 10.73 -11.44
CA SER A 249 9.11 11.95 -12.04
C SER A 249 9.13 11.95 -13.57
N GLY A 250 10.12 11.30 -14.17
CA GLY A 250 10.21 11.13 -15.63
C GLY A 250 9.39 9.96 -16.20
N LEU A 251 8.90 9.09 -15.34
CA LEU A 251 8.19 7.87 -15.73
C LEU A 251 6.66 7.95 -15.53
N LEU A 252 6.19 8.85 -14.66
CA LEU A 252 4.78 8.94 -14.25
C LEU A 252 3.80 9.08 -15.43
N GLY A 253 4.15 9.89 -16.45
CA GLY A 253 3.29 10.05 -17.62
C GLY A 253 3.07 8.76 -18.38
N ALA A 254 4.16 8.07 -18.74
CA ALA A 254 4.08 6.79 -19.46
C ALA A 254 3.40 5.69 -18.65
N GLY A 255 3.65 5.63 -17.33
CA GLY A 255 2.97 4.69 -16.43
C GLY A 255 1.47 4.94 -16.35
N ARG A 256 1.05 6.21 -16.26
CA ARG A 256 -0.37 6.60 -16.27
C ARG A 256 -1.07 6.20 -17.57
N GLU A 257 -0.38 6.40 -18.70
CA GLU A 257 -0.90 6.00 -20.02
C GLU A 257 -1.02 4.48 -20.16
N LEU A 258 -0.04 3.72 -19.68
CA LEU A 258 -0.08 2.26 -19.70
C LEU A 258 -1.27 1.74 -18.88
N LEU A 259 -1.40 2.16 -17.62
CA LEU A 259 -2.51 1.74 -16.77
C LEU A 259 -3.86 2.14 -17.37
N GLY A 260 -3.95 3.33 -17.96
CA GLY A 260 -5.16 3.77 -18.67
C GLY A 260 -5.53 2.90 -19.86
N ARG A 261 -4.53 2.45 -20.65
CA ARG A 261 -4.77 1.51 -21.77
C ARG A 261 -5.26 0.16 -21.25
N LEU A 262 -4.56 -0.43 -20.28
CA LEU A 262 -4.96 -1.74 -19.71
C LEU A 262 -6.38 -1.72 -19.15
N LEU A 263 -6.78 -0.63 -18.49
CA LEU A 263 -8.14 -0.46 -17.97
C LEU A 263 -9.19 -0.39 -19.09
N ASN A 264 -8.86 0.27 -20.20
CA ASN A 264 -9.79 0.39 -21.35
C ASN A 264 -9.90 -0.91 -22.15
N GLU A 265 -8.81 -1.69 -22.25
CA GLU A 265 -8.79 -2.97 -22.96
C GLU A 265 -9.52 -4.08 -22.18
N SER A 266 -9.65 -3.92 -20.86
CA SER A 266 -10.29 -4.87 -19.94
C SER A 266 -11.74 -4.49 -19.59
N ALA A 267 -12.26 -3.38 -20.11
CA ALA A 267 -13.62 -2.91 -19.89
C ALA A 267 -14.56 -3.50 -20.95
#